data_32bf50f582004952419ead519e022990
#
_entry.id   32bf50f582004952419ead519e022990
#
_cell.length_a   1.000
_cell.length_b   1.000
_cell.length_c   1.000
_cell.angle_alpha   90.00
_cell.angle_beta   90.00
_cell.angle_gamma   90.00
#
_symmetry.space_group_name_H-M   'P 1'
#
loop_
_entity.id
_entity.type
_entity.pdbx_description
1 polymer ?
#
loop_
_entity_poly.entity_id
_entity_poly.type
_entity_poly.pdbx_seq_one_letter_code
_entity_poly.pdbx_strand_id
1 'polypeptide(L)'
;MAYNELTTPIDRVSKLLFRAYPDLVLNLAFPGQSVRVISVEENVEINLPTRPVDTVMTIATTEEGVYRKLALHLEYYVKHEPDVPQTLFIYSAELTDRMQMPVITLVIYSERRQKKSRPQPEYVIELGGRVVNRFQYLDLWIIDYIDQIRSGELAPLAPFLLEVSSQPTIETLQLARDLARRELDESRRGLLLSFVVLLAGRYFDKETLREMFREEAKMLRTQTFIDEWLDEAEKKGREEGREEGREEGQSRFLLHFLQRKFGALPADFVTDIEKLTETQLTALFDLAIADQSLESIEQAAQTMIVQSSDMPTVV
;
A
#
# COMPACT_ATOMS: atom_id res chain seq x y z
N MET A 1 8.01 -1.49 -20.00
CA MET A 1 6.99 -0.43 -19.84
C MET A 1 7.50 0.52 -18.77
N ALA A 2 7.60 1.81 -19.07
CA ALA A 2 8.01 2.79 -18.08
C ALA A 2 6.93 2.81 -17.00
N TYR A 3 7.27 2.37 -15.78
CA TYR A 3 6.51 2.64 -14.60
C TYR A 3 6.42 4.17 -14.49
N ASN A 4 5.26 4.70 -14.79
CA ASN A 4 4.97 6.11 -14.60
C ASN A 4 4.73 6.26 -13.09
N GLU A 5 5.83 6.39 -12.34
CA GLU A 5 5.82 6.75 -10.92
C GLU A 5 5.41 8.21 -10.78
N LEU A 6 4.17 8.48 -11.04
CA LEU A 6 3.48 9.51 -10.29
C LEU A 6 3.36 8.92 -8.89
N THR A 7 4.33 9.27 -8.02
CA THR A 7 4.20 9.03 -6.57
C THR A 7 2.79 9.41 -6.20
N THR A 8 1.99 8.40 -5.79
CA THR A 8 0.60 8.70 -5.44
C THR A 8 0.64 9.76 -4.34
N PRO A 9 -0.31 10.67 -4.29
CA PRO A 9 -0.36 11.67 -3.23
C PRO A 9 -0.29 11.05 -1.82
N ILE A 10 -0.83 9.84 -1.64
CA ILE A 10 -0.72 9.08 -0.39
C ILE A 10 0.74 8.72 -0.08
N ASP A 11 1.47 8.18 -1.05
CA ASP A 11 2.89 7.88 -0.92
C ASP A 11 3.69 9.12 -0.48
N ARG A 12 3.48 10.24 -1.18
CA ARG A 12 4.15 11.50 -0.84
C ARG A 12 3.83 11.99 0.57
N VAL A 13 2.56 11.91 1.00
CA VAL A 13 2.18 12.36 2.34
C VAL A 13 2.63 11.38 3.41
N SER A 14 2.60 10.06 3.13
CA SER A 14 3.16 9.05 4.04
C SER A 14 4.65 9.28 4.31
N LYS A 15 5.44 9.57 3.26
CA LYS A 15 6.85 9.94 3.38
C LYS A 15 7.05 11.17 4.27
N LEU A 16 6.25 12.22 4.05
CA LEU A 16 6.29 13.42 4.87
C LEU A 16 5.91 13.14 6.33
N LEU A 17 4.91 12.29 6.56
CA LEU A 17 4.51 11.89 7.90
C LEU A 17 5.65 11.21 8.66
N PHE A 18 6.26 10.17 8.09
CA PHE A 18 7.33 9.43 8.77
C PHE A 18 8.59 10.27 8.99
N ARG A 19 8.86 11.25 8.12
CA ARG A 19 9.92 12.24 8.33
C ARG A 19 9.62 13.20 9.48
N ALA A 20 8.35 13.60 9.65
CA ALA A 20 7.94 14.48 10.73
C ALA A 20 7.98 13.80 12.11
N TYR A 21 7.94 12.45 12.14
CA TYR A 21 7.91 11.65 13.36
C TYR A 21 9.01 10.56 13.39
N PRO A 22 10.29 10.92 13.23
CA PRO A 22 11.37 9.94 13.17
C PRO A 22 11.52 9.13 14.47
N ASP A 23 11.27 9.73 15.64
CA ASP A 23 11.32 9.01 16.91
C ASP A 23 10.21 7.95 17.04
N LEU A 24 9.02 8.21 16.47
CA LEU A 24 7.96 7.20 16.38
C LEU A 24 8.43 6.00 15.57
N VAL A 25 9.03 6.25 14.39
CA VAL A 25 9.56 5.18 13.52
C VAL A 25 10.61 4.36 14.26
N LEU A 26 11.54 5.03 14.98
CA LEU A 26 12.58 4.36 15.76
C LEU A 26 11.99 3.51 16.89
N ASN A 27 11.01 4.01 17.62
CA ASN A 27 10.38 3.27 18.70
C ASN A 27 9.64 2.01 18.22
N LEU A 28 9.03 2.10 17.03
CA LEU A 28 8.35 0.96 16.41
C LEU A 28 9.33 -0.07 15.82
N ALA A 29 10.43 0.40 15.23
CA ALA A 29 11.43 -0.47 14.61
C ALA A 29 12.35 -1.13 15.64
N PHE A 30 12.64 -0.45 16.74
CA PHE A 30 13.63 -0.86 17.75
C PHE A 30 13.04 -0.74 19.17
N PRO A 31 11.98 -1.50 19.50
CA PRO A 31 11.31 -1.39 20.79
C PRO A 31 12.26 -1.70 21.96
N GLY A 32 12.33 -0.78 22.92
CA GLY A 32 13.17 -0.92 24.11
C GLY A 32 14.68 -0.70 23.90
N GLN A 33 15.11 -0.34 22.68
CA GLN A 33 16.51 -0.02 22.39
C GLN A 33 16.76 1.50 22.48
N SER A 34 17.98 1.89 22.91
CA SER A 34 18.39 3.29 22.91
C SER A 34 18.94 3.66 21.53
N VAL A 35 18.06 4.11 20.64
CA VAL A 35 18.38 4.53 19.26
C VAL A 35 17.99 6.00 19.10
N ARG A 36 18.82 6.77 18.40
CA ARG A 36 18.52 8.18 18.11
C ARG A 36 18.82 8.51 16.65
N VAL A 37 18.04 9.42 16.08
CA VAL A 37 18.32 10.01 14.77
C VAL A 37 19.52 10.94 14.88
N ILE A 38 20.44 10.85 13.94
CA ILE A 38 21.56 11.79 13.77
C ILE A 38 21.25 12.76 12.64
N SER A 39 20.79 12.23 11.48
CA SER A 39 20.38 13.02 10.33
C SER A 39 19.30 12.29 9.55
N VAL A 40 18.52 13.05 8.79
CA VAL A 40 17.55 12.53 7.82
C VAL A 40 17.99 13.04 6.45
N GLU A 41 18.19 12.14 5.51
CA GLU A 41 18.51 12.47 4.12
C GLU A 41 17.29 12.21 3.24
N GLU A 42 17.01 13.14 2.34
CA GLU A 42 15.85 13.09 1.46
C GLU A 42 16.29 12.89 0.01
N ASN A 43 15.46 12.19 -0.76
CA ASN A 43 15.66 11.99 -2.20
C ASN A 43 17.07 11.50 -2.54
N VAL A 44 17.53 10.51 -1.80
CA VAL A 44 18.82 9.86 -2.06
C VAL A 44 18.73 9.18 -3.41
N GLU A 45 19.38 9.75 -4.43
CA GLU A 45 19.44 9.14 -5.76
C GLU A 45 20.38 7.94 -5.72
N ILE A 46 19.89 6.81 -6.17
CA ILE A 46 20.67 5.61 -6.44
C ILE A 46 21.05 5.61 -7.92
N ASN A 47 22.28 5.24 -8.25
CA ASN A 47 22.79 5.20 -9.63
C ASN A 47 22.20 4.06 -10.50
N LEU A 48 21.21 3.35 -10.00
CA LEU A 48 20.40 2.45 -10.82
C LEU A 48 19.38 3.26 -11.64
N PRO A 49 19.09 2.89 -12.86
CA PRO A 49 18.14 3.65 -13.65
C PRO A 49 16.79 3.71 -12.94
N THR A 50 16.51 4.87 -12.36
CA THR A 50 15.18 5.44 -12.15
C THR A 50 14.41 5.23 -10.84
N ARG A 51 14.98 4.87 -9.67
CA ARG A 51 14.13 4.88 -8.46
C ARG A 51 14.77 5.60 -7.28
N PRO A 52 14.27 6.78 -6.87
CA PRO A 52 14.66 7.37 -5.61
C PRO A 52 14.19 6.51 -4.44
N VAL A 53 15.04 6.29 -3.44
CA VAL A 53 14.61 5.69 -2.17
C VAL A 53 13.78 6.68 -1.36
N ASP A 54 12.84 6.17 -0.57
CA ASP A 54 11.86 7.02 0.11
C ASP A 54 12.50 7.90 1.18
N THR A 55 13.18 7.32 2.14
CA THR A 55 13.81 8.08 3.21
C THR A 55 14.99 7.30 3.79
N VAL A 56 16.10 7.97 4.01
CA VAL A 56 17.24 7.42 4.72
C VAL A 56 17.55 8.28 5.93
N MET A 57 17.67 7.65 7.09
CA MET A 57 18.02 8.31 8.34
C MET A 57 19.36 7.75 8.83
N THR A 58 20.30 8.62 9.20
CA THR A 58 21.46 8.15 9.96
C THR A 58 21.05 8.06 11.43
N ILE A 59 21.18 6.88 11.99
CA ILE A 59 20.83 6.59 13.39
C ILE A 59 22.08 6.18 14.17
N ALA A 60 22.03 6.33 15.47
CA ALA A 60 23.06 5.82 16.36
C ALA A 60 22.43 4.97 17.45
N THR A 61 23.08 3.87 17.75
CA THR A 61 22.76 3.01 18.89
C THR A 61 23.99 2.79 19.74
N THR A 62 23.79 2.51 21.03
CA THR A 62 24.84 2.04 21.92
C THR A 62 24.46 0.66 22.39
N GLU A 63 25.14 -0.34 21.85
CA GLU A 63 24.94 -1.75 22.17
C GLU A 63 26.16 -2.25 22.91
N GLU A 64 25.97 -2.83 24.09
CA GLU A 64 27.07 -3.31 24.96
C GLU A 64 28.20 -2.26 25.21
N GLY A 65 27.83 -0.98 25.27
CA GLY A 65 28.80 0.13 25.45
C GLY A 65 29.53 0.55 24.16
N VAL A 66 29.24 -0.07 23.03
CA VAL A 66 29.83 0.28 21.73
C VAL A 66 28.87 1.21 20.96
N TYR A 67 29.38 2.39 20.63
CA TYR A 67 28.67 3.34 19.76
C TYR A 67 28.74 2.87 18.31
N ARG A 68 27.58 2.71 17.69
CA ARG A 68 27.45 2.33 16.26
C ARG A 68 26.59 3.34 15.53
N LYS A 69 27.04 3.74 14.34
CA LYS A 69 26.24 4.46 13.35
C LYS A 69 25.71 3.49 12.32
N LEU A 70 24.43 3.65 11.96
CA LEU A 70 23.73 2.82 10.99
C LEU A 70 22.89 3.76 10.09
N ALA A 71 22.65 3.34 8.86
CA ALA A 71 21.61 3.94 8.04
C ALA A 71 20.30 3.14 8.21
N LEU A 72 19.21 3.82 8.53
CA LEU A 72 17.87 3.26 8.48
C LEU A 72 17.22 3.71 7.17
N HIS A 73 17.06 2.78 6.25
CA HIS A 73 16.32 2.94 5.01
C HIS A 73 14.86 2.63 5.27
N LEU A 74 13.96 3.58 5.02
CA LEU A 74 12.54 3.47 5.27
C LEU A 74 11.79 3.50 3.94
N GLU A 75 10.96 2.49 3.71
CA GLU A 75 10.05 2.38 2.57
C GLU A 75 8.60 2.22 3.05
N TYR A 76 7.66 2.77 2.29
CA TYR A 76 6.23 2.64 2.54
C TYR A 76 5.53 1.99 1.36
N TYR A 77 4.73 0.97 1.64
CA TYR A 77 3.91 0.29 0.64
C TYR A 77 2.46 0.14 1.12
N VAL A 78 1.52 0.47 0.25
CA VAL A 78 0.10 0.19 0.51
C VAL A 78 -0.15 -1.32 0.57
N LYS A 79 0.50 -2.08 -0.32
CA LYS A 79 0.38 -3.55 -0.40
C LYS A 79 1.76 -4.18 -0.55
N HIS A 80 1.88 -5.40 -0.04
CA HIS A 80 3.05 -6.23 -0.32
C HIS A 80 2.94 -6.80 -1.75
N GLU A 81 3.99 -6.61 -2.53
CA GLU A 81 4.14 -7.21 -3.86
C GLU A 81 5.33 -8.19 -3.89
N PRO A 82 5.31 -9.24 -4.73
CA PRO A 82 6.34 -10.29 -4.70
C PRO A 82 7.76 -9.81 -5.02
N ASP A 83 7.93 -8.73 -5.77
CA ASP A 83 9.22 -8.13 -6.18
C ASP A 83 9.80 -7.17 -5.14
N VAL A 84 9.00 -6.74 -4.15
CA VAL A 84 9.44 -5.84 -3.07
C VAL A 84 10.70 -6.35 -2.38
N PRO A 85 10.81 -7.62 -1.93
CA PRO A 85 12.01 -8.09 -1.24
C PRO A 85 13.29 -8.00 -2.09
N GLN A 86 13.20 -8.26 -3.40
CA GLN A 86 14.32 -8.13 -4.33
C GLN A 86 14.73 -6.66 -4.49
N THR A 87 13.77 -5.77 -4.65
CA THR A 87 14.00 -4.32 -4.75
C THR A 87 14.69 -3.79 -3.51
N LEU A 88 14.23 -4.17 -2.32
CA LEU A 88 14.83 -3.78 -1.04
C LEU A 88 16.28 -4.29 -0.89
N PHE A 89 16.55 -5.50 -1.35
CA PHE A 89 17.90 -6.05 -1.37
C PHE A 89 18.86 -5.20 -2.21
N ILE A 90 18.44 -4.82 -3.41
CA ILE A 90 19.22 -3.97 -4.33
C ILE A 90 19.47 -2.60 -3.68
N TYR A 91 18.43 -1.97 -3.13
CA TYR A 91 18.55 -0.67 -2.47
C TYR A 91 19.48 -0.72 -1.25
N SER A 92 19.34 -1.75 -0.41
CA SER A 92 20.20 -1.91 0.77
C SER A 92 21.68 -2.07 0.39
N ALA A 93 21.97 -2.83 -0.67
CA ALA A 93 23.35 -3.03 -1.14
C ALA A 93 23.95 -1.72 -1.62
N GLU A 94 23.23 -0.95 -2.43
CA GLU A 94 23.71 0.31 -2.99
C GLU A 94 23.83 1.41 -1.94
N LEU A 95 22.85 1.52 -1.03
CA LEU A 95 22.94 2.43 0.10
C LEU A 95 24.13 2.11 1.01
N THR A 96 24.44 0.82 1.23
CA THR A 96 25.60 0.39 2.01
C THR A 96 26.90 0.89 1.38
N ASP A 97 27.03 0.76 0.05
CA ASP A 97 28.19 1.27 -0.69
C ASP A 97 28.28 2.80 -0.64
N ARG A 98 27.18 3.47 -0.91
CA ARG A 98 27.13 4.94 -0.95
C ARG A 98 27.40 5.58 0.42
N MET A 99 26.77 5.08 1.48
CA MET A 99 26.86 5.66 2.81
C MET A 99 28.07 5.17 3.61
N GLN A 100 28.76 4.13 3.11
CA GLN A 100 29.91 3.50 3.77
C GLN A 100 29.62 3.10 5.23
N MET A 101 28.39 2.64 5.49
CA MET A 101 27.95 2.15 6.79
C MET A 101 26.87 1.06 6.62
N PRO A 102 26.64 0.20 7.64
CA PRO A 102 25.59 -0.79 7.58
C PRO A 102 24.21 -0.14 7.40
N VAL A 103 23.37 -0.76 6.58
CA VAL A 103 21.98 -0.33 6.30
C VAL A 103 21.00 -1.32 6.90
N ILE A 104 20.05 -0.82 7.66
CA ILE A 104 18.85 -1.54 8.09
C ILE A 104 17.69 -1.05 7.27
N THR A 105 16.96 -1.93 6.60
CA THR A 105 15.77 -1.59 5.85
C THR A 105 14.53 -1.88 6.69
N LEU A 106 13.64 -0.88 6.82
CA LEU A 106 12.33 -0.99 7.44
C LEU A 106 11.26 -0.70 6.38
N VAL A 107 10.32 -1.62 6.26
CA VAL A 107 9.15 -1.44 5.39
C VAL A 107 7.91 -1.28 6.24
N ILE A 108 7.10 -0.27 5.93
CA ILE A 108 5.80 -0.06 6.57
C ILE A 108 4.70 -0.41 5.56
N TYR A 109 3.81 -1.32 5.96
CA TYR A 109 2.65 -1.74 5.17
C TYR A 109 1.35 -1.23 5.79
N SER A 110 0.48 -0.61 4.99
CA SER A 110 -0.90 -0.30 5.39
C SER A 110 -1.92 -1.36 4.96
N GLU A 111 -1.48 -2.39 4.26
CA GLU A 111 -2.30 -3.53 3.84
C GLU A 111 -2.94 -4.26 5.03
N ARG A 112 -4.19 -4.71 4.85
CA ARG A 112 -4.98 -5.46 5.84
C ARG A 112 -4.73 -6.97 5.74
N ARG A 113 -3.49 -7.40 5.77
CA ARG A 113 -3.15 -8.80 5.68
C ARG A 113 -3.06 -9.44 7.06
N GLN A 114 -3.73 -10.59 7.23
CA GLN A 114 -3.64 -11.37 8.47
C GLN A 114 -2.21 -11.83 8.73
N LYS A 115 -1.76 -11.78 9.99
CA LYS A 115 -0.39 -12.09 10.39
C LYS A 115 0.10 -13.45 9.88
N LYS A 116 -0.76 -14.50 9.89
CA LYS A 116 -0.45 -15.85 9.41
C LYS A 116 -0.23 -15.98 7.90
N SER A 117 -0.70 -15.00 7.11
CA SER A 117 -0.60 -15.01 5.64
C SER A 117 0.45 -14.03 5.12
N ARG A 118 1.22 -13.40 6.02
CA ARG A 118 2.29 -12.49 5.62
C ARG A 118 3.49 -13.26 5.12
N PRO A 119 4.14 -12.80 4.06
CA PRO A 119 5.42 -13.37 3.64
C PRO A 119 6.48 -13.14 4.72
N GLN A 120 7.53 -13.94 4.69
CA GLN A 120 8.69 -13.67 5.52
C GLN A 120 9.38 -12.39 5.03
N PRO A 121 9.85 -11.49 5.93
CA PRO A 121 10.54 -10.27 5.53
C PRO A 121 11.97 -10.56 5.10
N GLU A 122 12.11 -11.33 4.03
CA GLU A 122 13.41 -11.74 3.51
C GLU A 122 13.39 -11.91 1.98
N TYR A 123 14.57 -11.73 1.37
CA TYR A 123 14.85 -12.13 0.00
C TYR A 123 15.90 -13.23 0.02
N VAL A 124 15.57 -14.39 -0.54
CA VAL A 124 16.41 -15.58 -0.51
C VAL A 124 16.77 -15.99 -1.94
N ILE A 125 18.05 -16.17 -2.19
CA ILE A 125 18.58 -16.76 -3.43
C ILE A 125 19.01 -18.18 -3.13
N GLU A 126 18.40 -19.14 -3.82
CA GLU A 126 18.72 -20.56 -3.71
C GLU A 126 19.32 -21.10 -5.00
N LEU A 127 20.32 -21.96 -4.87
CA LEU A 127 20.93 -22.67 -5.97
C LEU A 127 21.20 -24.13 -5.57
N GLY A 128 20.64 -25.09 -6.34
CA GLY A 128 20.83 -26.51 -6.09
C GLY A 128 20.36 -26.96 -4.69
N GLY A 129 19.28 -26.38 -4.19
CA GLY A 129 18.72 -26.67 -2.87
C GLY A 129 19.51 -26.09 -1.70
N ARG A 130 20.44 -25.16 -1.97
CA ARG A 130 21.21 -24.44 -0.94
C ARG A 130 20.91 -22.95 -1.00
N VAL A 131 20.71 -22.34 0.17
CA VAL A 131 20.64 -20.88 0.28
C VAL A 131 22.04 -20.30 0.00
N VAL A 132 22.13 -19.51 -1.07
CA VAL A 132 23.37 -18.84 -1.49
C VAL A 132 23.45 -17.45 -0.89
N ASN A 133 22.32 -16.75 -0.79
CA ASN A 133 22.23 -15.44 -0.16
C ASN A 133 20.89 -15.32 0.56
N ARG A 134 20.90 -14.57 1.67
CA ARG A 134 19.69 -14.22 2.42
C ARG A 134 19.80 -12.77 2.87
N PHE A 135 18.89 -11.94 2.41
CA PHE A 135 18.72 -10.58 2.87
C PHE A 135 17.45 -10.51 3.73
N GLN A 136 17.56 -9.97 4.93
CA GLN A 136 16.43 -9.77 5.84
C GLN A 136 16.19 -8.28 6.05
N TYR A 137 14.93 -7.90 6.18
CA TYR A 137 14.51 -6.53 6.47
C TYR A 137 13.50 -6.54 7.62
N LEU A 138 13.24 -5.38 8.21
CA LEU A 138 12.18 -5.20 9.19
C LEU A 138 10.89 -4.88 8.46
N ASP A 139 9.78 -5.50 8.86
CA ASP A 139 8.45 -5.18 8.39
C ASP A 139 7.55 -4.73 9.54
N LEU A 140 6.77 -3.69 9.28
CA LEU A 140 5.81 -3.13 10.20
C LEU A 140 4.45 -3.04 9.50
N TRP A 141 3.44 -3.67 10.09
CA TRP A 141 2.09 -3.68 9.56
C TRP A 141 1.19 -2.80 10.42
N ILE A 142 0.69 -1.70 9.86
CA ILE A 142 -0.14 -0.73 10.59
C ILE A 142 -1.34 -1.41 11.28
N ILE A 143 -1.90 -2.45 10.65
CA ILE A 143 -3.03 -3.22 11.18
C ILE A 143 -2.76 -3.81 12.59
N ASP A 144 -1.50 -4.09 12.93
CA ASP A 144 -1.13 -4.65 14.24
C ASP A 144 -1.18 -3.62 15.37
N TYR A 145 -1.25 -2.34 15.04
CA TYR A 145 -1.19 -1.21 15.97
C TYR A 145 -2.51 -0.47 16.12
N ILE A 146 -3.61 -1.00 15.57
CA ILE A 146 -4.92 -0.32 15.55
C ILE A 146 -5.37 0.08 16.96
N ASP A 147 -5.19 -0.76 17.97
CA ASP A 147 -5.64 -0.47 19.31
C ASP A 147 -4.82 0.66 19.95
N GLN A 148 -3.50 0.68 19.75
CA GLN A 148 -2.63 1.76 20.19
C GLN A 148 -2.90 3.08 19.44
N ILE A 149 -3.27 2.99 18.16
CA ILE A 149 -3.68 4.18 17.40
C ILE A 149 -5.01 4.71 17.95
N ARG A 150 -5.99 3.85 18.15
CA ARG A 150 -7.31 4.24 18.67
C ARG A 150 -7.25 4.81 20.09
N SER A 151 -6.38 4.28 20.94
CA SER A 151 -6.17 4.82 22.30
C SER A 151 -5.49 6.19 22.30
N GLY A 152 -4.81 6.55 21.19
CA GLY A 152 -4.02 7.75 21.04
C GLY A 152 -2.55 7.60 21.46
N GLU A 153 -2.11 6.39 21.86
CA GLU A 153 -0.70 6.09 22.14
C GLU A 153 0.17 6.32 20.88
N LEU A 154 -0.36 5.92 19.71
CA LEU A 154 0.25 6.13 18.41
C LEU A 154 -0.57 7.11 17.56
N ALA A 155 -1.00 8.23 18.15
CA ALA A 155 -1.82 9.24 17.49
C ALA A 155 -1.28 9.74 16.13
N PRO A 156 0.04 9.86 15.88
CA PRO A 156 0.56 10.24 14.56
C PRO A 156 0.19 9.25 13.44
N LEU A 157 -0.16 8.01 13.75
CA LEU A 157 -0.62 7.03 12.77
C LEU A 157 -2.15 7.04 12.56
N ALA A 158 -2.88 7.96 13.21
CA ALA A 158 -4.34 8.06 13.12
C ALA A 158 -4.89 8.14 11.68
N PRO A 159 -4.24 8.82 10.71
CA PRO A 159 -4.71 8.82 9.33
C PRO A 159 -4.90 7.42 8.75
N PHE A 160 -4.03 6.48 9.09
CA PHE A 160 -4.10 5.11 8.58
C PHE A 160 -5.30 4.29 9.09
N LEU A 161 -6.03 4.76 10.11
CA LEU A 161 -7.29 4.13 10.52
C LEU A 161 -8.30 4.06 9.37
N LEU A 162 -8.26 5.03 8.45
CA LEU A 162 -9.12 5.05 7.28
C LEU A 162 -8.70 3.99 6.25
N GLU A 163 -7.42 3.74 6.10
CA GLU A 163 -6.90 2.81 5.10
C GLU A 163 -6.98 1.36 5.57
N VAL A 164 -6.71 1.09 6.85
CA VAL A 164 -6.83 -0.26 7.41
C VAL A 164 -8.28 -0.66 7.72
N SER A 165 -9.25 0.22 7.57
CA SER A 165 -10.69 -0.12 7.64
C SER A 165 -11.19 -0.54 6.26
N SER A 166 -11.97 -1.64 6.18
CA SER A 166 -12.58 -2.07 4.90
C SER A 166 -13.62 -1.07 4.39
N GLN A 167 -14.35 -0.47 5.33
CA GLN A 167 -15.35 0.57 5.10
C GLN A 167 -15.25 1.56 6.25
N PRO A 168 -14.43 2.60 6.14
CA PRO A 168 -14.31 3.59 7.19
C PRO A 168 -15.65 4.30 7.38
N THR A 169 -16.08 4.44 8.63
CA THR A 169 -17.30 5.15 9.01
C THR A 169 -17.00 6.60 9.37
N ILE A 170 -18.05 7.41 9.51
CA ILE A 170 -17.94 8.79 10.00
C ILE A 170 -17.27 8.83 11.38
N GLU A 171 -17.55 7.87 12.25
CA GLU A 171 -16.92 7.76 13.58
C GLU A 171 -15.42 7.48 13.45
N THR A 172 -15.01 6.66 12.46
CA THR A 172 -13.58 6.41 12.19
C THR A 172 -12.91 7.69 11.73
N LEU A 173 -13.55 8.45 10.83
CA LEU A 173 -13.04 9.74 10.36
C LEU A 173 -12.95 10.77 11.50
N GLN A 174 -13.98 10.87 12.35
CA GLN A 174 -13.98 11.76 13.52
C GLN A 174 -12.85 11.40 14.48
N LEU A 175 -12.66 10.10 14.77
CA LEU A 175 -11.58 9.64 15.64
C LEU A 175 -10.20 10.00 15.07
N ALA A 176 -9.97 9.75 13.77
CA ALA A 176 -8.70 10.09 13.11
C ALA A 176 -8.42 11.60 13.19
N ARG A 177 -9.43 12.44 12.91
CA ARG A 177 -9.34 13.90 13.05
C ARG A 177 -9.03 14.33 14.48
N ASP A 178 -9.76 13.80 15.46
CA ASP A 178 -9.63 14.19 16.86
C ASP A 178 -8.26 13.80 17.45
N LEU A 179 -7.71 12.65 17.00
CA LEU A 179 -6.35 12.24 17.33
C LEU A 179 -5.31 13.17 16.69
N ALA A 180 -5.49 13.51 15.42
CA ALA A 180 -4.60 14.46 14.74
C ALA A 180 -4.60 15.86 15.39
N ARG A 181 -5.73 16.32 15.91
CA ARG A 181 -5.87 17.59 16.65
C ARG A 181 -5.07 17.64 17.95
N ARG A 182 -4.73 16.48 18.55
CA ARG A 182 -3.97 16.40 19.80
C ARG A 182 -2.48 16.74 19.62
N GLU A 183 -2.00 16.74 18.38
CA GLU A 183 -0.62 17.15 18.11
C GLU A 183 -0.43 18.63 18.48
N LEU A 184 0.61 18.88 19.29
CA LEU A 184 0.88 20.21 19.84
C LEU A 184 1.59 21.12 18.83
N ASP A 185 2.47 20.57 18.03
CA ASP A 185 3.15 21.31 16.97
C ASP A 185 2.17 21.63 15.84
N GLU A 186 2.04 22.92 15.50
CA GLU A 186 1.08 23.38 14.50
C GLU A 186 1.37 22.81 13.11
N SER A 187 2.64 22.71 12.73
CA SER A 187 3.04 22.21 11.42
C SER A 187 2.76 20.71 11.28
N ARG A 188 3.08 19.92 12.32
CA ARG A 188 2.79 18.48 12.37
C ARG A 188 1.29 18.24 12.44
N ARG A 189 0.55 19.02 13.21
CA ARG A 189 -0.91 18.95 13.26
C ARG A 189 -1.54 19.23 11.89
N GLY A 190 -1.07 20.26 11.19
CA GLY A 190 -1.49 20.56 9.82
C GLY A 190 -1.19 19.41 8.85
N LEU A 191 -0.01 18.79 8.96
CA LEU A 191 0.35 17.61 8.17
C LEU A 191 -0.57 16.43 8.45
N LEU A 192 -0.82 16.11 9.72
CA LEU A 192 -1.72 14.99 10.11
C LEU A 192 -3.13 15.20 9.61
N LEU A 193 -3.70 16.40 9.80
CA LEU A 193 -5.04 16.74 9.32
C LEU A 193 -5.14 16.67 7.80
N SER A 194 -4.12 17.17 7.09
CA SER A 194 -4.05 17.06 5.64
C SER A 194 -4.03 15.62 5.18
N PHE A 195 -3.31 14.75 5.90
CA PHE A 195 -3.26 13.34 5.58
C PHE A 195 -4.58 12.61 5.88
N VAL A 196 -5.27 12.97 6.97
CA VAL A 196 -6.63 12.46 7.24
C VAL A 196 -7.59 12.84 6.13
N VAL A 197 -7.62 14.12 5.71
CA VAL A 197 -8.49 14.60 4.61
C VAL A 197 -8.16 13.86 3.31
N LEU A 198 -6.87 13.67 3.05
CA LEU A 198 -6.37 12.97 1.90
C LEU A 198 -6.92 11.53 1.78
N LEU A 199 -6.73 10.74 2.82
CA LEU A 199 -7.22 9.36 2.85
C LEU A 199 -8.74 9.31 2.89
N ALA A 200 -9.38 10.24 3.61
CA ALA A 200 -10.83 10.33 3.69
C ALA A 200 -11.50 10.64 2.34
N GLY A 201 -10.83 11.40 1.46
CA GLY A 201 -11.34 11.72 0.11
C GLY A 201 -11.59 10.51 -0.79
N ARG A 202 -11.06 9.35 -0.42
CA ARG A 202 -11.33 8.06 -1.13
C ARG A 202 -12.68 7.44 -0.74
N TYR A 203 -13.24 7.83 0.40
CA TYR A 203 -14.40 7.17 1.02
C TYR A 203 -15.58 8.10 1.29
N PHE A 204 -15.33 9.39 1.41
CA PHE A 204 -16.34 10.39 1.78
C PHE A 204 -16.39 11.50 0.74
N ASP A 205 -17.60 12.02 0.52
CA ASP A 205 -17.83 13.14 -0.40
C ASP A 205 -17.25 14.46 0.14
N LYS A 206 -17.03 15.40 -0.78
CA LYS A 206 -16.42 16.71 -0.47
C LYS A 206 -17.23 17.53 0.51
N GLU A 207 -18.56 17.44 0.49
CA GLU A 207 -19.42 18.23 1.36
C GLU A 207 -19.27 17.77 2.80
N THR A 208 -19.30 16.45 3.03
CA THR A 208 -19.00 15.83 4.33
C THR A 208 -17.64 16.25 4.86
N LEU A 209 -16.60 16.23 4.02
CA LEU A 209 -15.24 16.63 4.44
C LEU A 209 -15.16 18.12 4.73
N ARG A 210 -15.74 18.99 3.92
CA ARG A 210 -15.78 20.45 4.17
C ARG A 210 -16.51 20.80 5.46
N GLU A 211 -17.60 20.12 5.75
CA GLU A 211 -18.34 20.33 6.99
C GLU A 211 -17.52 19.87 8.19
N MET A 212 -16.95 18.67 8.14
CA MET A 212 -16.19 18.09 9.23
C MET A 212 -14.91 18.87 9.55
N PHE A 213 -14.20 19.38 8.54
CA PHE A 213 -12.93 20.10 8.68
C PHE A 213 -13.06 21.62 8.56
N ARG A 214 -14.26 22.18 8.75
CA ARG A 214 -14.52 23.63 8.62
C ARG A 214 -13.63 24.47 9.54
N GLU A 215 -13.38 24.00 10.76
CA GLU A 215 -12.56 24.74 11.74
C GLU A 215 -11.08 24.70 11.38
N GLU A 216 -10.63 23.61 10.77
CA GLU A 216 -9.25 23.38 10.37
C GLU A 216 -8.90 23.98 9.01
N ALA A 217 -9.88 24.47 8.26
CA ALA A 217 -9.69 24.99 6.90
C ALA A 217 -8.60 26.08 6.83
N LYS A 218 -8.39 26.84 7.90
CA LYS A 218 -7.31 27.85 8.00
C LYS A 218 -5.93 27.23 8.20
N MET A 219 -5.84 26.06 8.85
CA MET A 219 -4.60 25.31 9.07
C MET A 219 -4.21 24.49 7.84
N LEU A 220 -5.21 24.00 7.11
CA LEU A 220 -5.04 23.32 5.84
C LEU A 220 -4.62 24.34 4.77
N ARG A 221 -3.45 24.97 4.97
CA ARG A 221 -2.89 26.08 4.17
C ARG A 221 -2.67 25.80 2.70
N THR A 222 -3.13 24.69 2.22
CA THR A 222 -3.10 24.28 0.82
C THR A 222 -4.51 24.02 0.31
N GLN A 223 -5.42 24.95 0.58
CA GLN A 223 -6.81 24.81 0.11
C GLN A 223 -6.89 24.54 -1.40
N THR A 224 -6.06 25.17 -2.20
CA THR A 224 -5.96 24.92 -3.64
C THR A 224 -5.42 23.53 -3.95
N PHE A 225 -4.40 23.08 -3.26
CA PHE A 225 -3.80 21.75 -3.45
C PHE A 225 -4.74 20.63 -2.98
N ILE A 226 -5.47 20.84 -1.87
CA ILE A 226 -6.45 19.86 -1.36
C ILE A 226 -7.68 19.83 -2.29
N ASP A 227 -8.15 20.97 -2.78
CA ASP A 227 -9.29 21.03 -3.68
C ASP A 227 -8.97 20.38 -5.05
N GLU A 228 -7.85 20.73 -5.67
CA GLU A 228 -7.36 20.09 -6.91
C GLU A 228 -7.19 18.58 -6.72
N TRP A 229 -6.70 18.21 -5.56
CA TRP A 229 -6.38 16.84 -5.24
C TRP A 229 -7.60 16.00 -4.85
N LEU A 230 -8.59 16.56 -4.16
CA LEU A 230 -9.90 15.95 -3.95
C LEU A 230 -10.61 15.75 -5.29
N ASP A 231 -10.46 16.68 -6.25
CA ASP A 231 -11.00 16.53 -7.60
C ASP A 231 -10.33 15.39 -8.35
N GLU A 232 -9.03 15.24 -8.23
CA GLU A 232 -8.26 14.15 -8.86
C GLU A 232 -8.54 12.80 -8.21
N ALA A 233 -8.61 12.74 -6.88
CA ALA A 233 -8.96 11.53 -6.13
C ALA A 233 -10.40 11.09 -6.40
N GLU A 234 -11.36 12.03 -6.48
CA GLU A 234 -12.74 11.72 -6.83
C GLU A 234 -12.85 11.22 -8.28
N LYS A 235 -12.11 11.84 -9.20
CA LYS A 235 -12.09 11.41 -10.61
C LYS A 235 -11.51 10.01 -10.74
N LYS A 236 -10.39 9.75 -10.07
CA LYS A 236 -9.74 8.43 -10.05
C LYS A 236 -10.60 7.38 -9.38
N GLY A 237 -11.19 7.67 -8.22
CA GLY A 237 -12.12 6.77 -7.54
C GLY A 237 -13.39 6.48 -8.36
N ARG A 238 -13.90 7.45 -9.13
CA ARG A 238 -15.01 7.22 -10.07
C ARG A 238 -14.60 6.37 -11.26
N GLU A 239 -13.39 6.55 -11.78
CA GLU A 239 -12.85 5.75 -12.88
C GLU A 239 -12.61 4.31 -12.43
N GLU A 240 -11.96 4.11 -11.28
CA GLU A 240 -11.72 2.79 -10.67
C GLU A 240 -13.05 2.10 -10.32
N GLY A 241 -13.97 2.77 -9.64
CA GLY A 241 -15.29 2.21 -9.31
C GLY A 241 -16.17 1.96 -10.52
N ARG A 242 -15.98 2.70 -11.63
CA ARG A 242 -16.67 2.43 -12.90
C ARG A 242 -16.08 1.22 -13.61
N GLU A 243 -14.76 1.03 -13.50
CA GLU A 243 -14.06 -0.12 -14.09
C GLU A 243 -14.37 -1.40 -13.32
N GLU A 244 -14.29 -1.37 -11.99
CA GLU A 244 -14.72 -2.47 -11.12
C GLU A 244 -16.21 -2.80 -11.30
N GLY A 245 -17.09 -1.80 -11.33
CA GLY A 245 -18.53 -2.00 -11.57
C GLY A 245 -18.84 -2.53 -12.97
N ARG A 246 -17.99 -2.23 -13.97
CA ARG A 246 -18.10 -2.77 -15.32
C ARG A 246 -17.67 -4.23 -15.38
N GLU A 247 -16.55 -4.58 -14.74
CA GLU A 247 -16.06 -5.97 -14.67
C GLU A 247 -17.04 -6.85 -13.88
N GLU A 248 -17.51 -6.41 -12.72
CA GLU A 248 -18.55 -7.13 -11.97
C GLU A 248 -19.86 -7.27 -12.76
N GLY A 249 -20.25 -6.21 -13.49
CA GLY A 249 -21.44 -6.21 -14.32
C GLY A 249 -21.34 -7.23 -15.46
N GLN A 250 -20.20 -7.33 -16.10
CA GLN A 250 -19.95 -8.29 -17.18
C GLN A 250 -19.90 -9.73 -16.66
N SER A 251 -19.23 -9.98 -15.53
CA SER A 251 -19.20 -11.31 -14.90
C SER A 251 -20.60 -11.76 -14.51
N ARG A 252 -21.39 -10.90 -13.86
CA ARG A 252 -22.79 -11.18 -13.49
C ARG A 252 -23.67 -11.44 -14.72
N PHE A 253 -23.50 -10.65 -15.77
CA PHE A 253 -24.24 -10.85 -17.01
C PHE A 253 -23.92 -12.19 -17.67
N LEU A 254 -22.64 -12.55 -17.78
CA LEU A 254 -22.19 -13.82 -18.31
C LEU A 254 -22.72 -14.98 -17.48
N LEU A 255 -22.61 -14.93 -16.15
CA LEU A 255 -23.14 -15.94 -15.24
C LEU A 255 -24.65 -16.12 -15.41
N HIS A 256 -25.42 -15.02 -15.50
CA HIS A 256 -26.85 -15.07 -15.71
C HIS A 256 -27.21 -15.69 -17.08
N PHE A 257 -26.46 -15.37 -18.12
CA PHE A 257 -26.63 -15.93 -19.45
C PHE A 257 -26.36 -17.46 -19.45
N LEU A 258 -25.24 -17.87 -18.86
CA LEU A 258 -24.85 -19.28 -18.76
C LEU A 258 -25.86 -20.08 -17.93
N GLN A 259 -26.35 -19.53 -16.81
CA GLN A 259 -27.39 -20.16 -15.99
C GLN A 259 -28.70 -20.35 -16.78
N ARG A 260 -29.06 -19.39 -17.61
CA ARG A 260 -30.26 -19.51 -18.46
C ARG A 260 -30.10 -20.53 -19.57
N LYS A 261 -28.88 -20.67 -20.13
CA LYS A 261 -28.59 -21.56 -21.23
C LYS A 261 -28.38 -23.02 -20.77
N PHE A 262 -27.64 -23.23 -19.66
CA PHE A 262 -27.19 -24.55 -19.24
C PHE A 262 -27.79 -25.01 -17.90
N GLY A 263 -28.55 -24.17 -17.20
CA GLY A 263 -29.08 -24.48 -15.87
C GLY A 263 -28.10 -24.15 -14.74
N ALA A 264 -28.11 -24.97 -13.67
CA ALA A 264 -27.24 -24.77 -12.53
C ALA A 264 -25.76 -24.93 -12.95
N LEU A 265 -24.94 -23.93 -12.58
CA LEU A 265 -23.50 -23.92 -12.85
C LEU A 265 -22.73 -24.48 -11.64
N PRO A 266 -21.60 -25.19 -11.86
CA PRO A 266 -20.71 -25.62 -10.78
C PRO A 266 -20.14 -24.42 -10.00
N ALA A 267 -20.01 -24.56 -8.67
CA ALA A 267 -19.53 -23.46 -7.81
C ALA A 267 -18.09 -23.02 -8.16
N ASP A 268 -17.24 -23.98 -8.51
CA ASP A 268 -15.85 -23.67 -8.91
C ASP A 268 -15.81 -22.87 -10.20
N PHE A 269 -16.69 -23.17 -11.17
CA PHE A 269 -16.78 -22.44 -12.42
C PHE A 269 -17.28 -21.00 -12.21
N VAL A 270 -18.23 -20.78 -11.30
CA VAL A 270 -18.66 -19.42 -10.92
C VAL A 270 -17.48 -18.60 -10.38
N THR A 271 -16.70 -19.19 -9.48
CA THR A 271 -15.50 -18.56 -8.92
C THR A 271 -14.42 -18.28 -9.98
N ASP A 272 -14.31 -19.14 -10.98
CA ASP A 272 -13.35 -18.96 -12.07
C ASP A 272 -13.76 -17.81 -13.00
N ILE A 273 -15.05 -17.65 -13.29
CA ILE A 273 -15.56 -16.51 -14.07
C ILE A 273 -15.28 -15.17 -13.37
N GLU A 274 -15.37 -15.12 -12.04
CA GLU A 274 -15.09 -13.91 -11.24
C GLU A 274 -13.61 -13.47 -11.27
N LYS A 275 -12.70 -14.36 -11.70
CA LYS A 275 -11.25 -14.06 -11.84
C LYS A 275 -10.85 -13.60 -13.25
N LEU A 276 -11.76 -13.71 -14.23
CA LEU A 276 -11.46 -13.41 -15.62
C LEU A 276 -11.45 -11.89 -15.88
N THR A 277 -10.51 -11.46 -16.72
CA THR A 277 -10.47 -10.09 -17.23
C THR A 277 -11.61 -9.84 -18.24
N GLU A 278 -11.93 -8.55 -18.48
CA GLU A 278 -12.95 -8.16 -19.46
C GLU A 278 -12.78 -8.83 -20.83
N THR A 279 -11.55 -8.84 -21.35
CA THR A 279 -11.25 -9.46 -22.64
C THR A 279 -11.55 -10.97 -22.62
N GLN A 280 -11.23 -11.64 -21.51
CA GLN A 280 -11.50 -13.05 -21.32
C GLN A 280 -13.00 -13.34 -21.15
N LEU A 281 -13.71 -12.48 -20.40
CA LEU A 281 -15.16 -12.57 -20.25
C LEU A 281 -15.88 -12.42 -21.59
N THR A 282 -15.44 -11.48 -22.42
CA THR A 282 -15.99 -11.30 -23.77
C THR A 282 -15.74 -12.53 -24.66
N ALA A 283 -14.50 -13.04 -24.65
CA ALA A 283 -14.17 -14.24 -25.41
C ALA A 283 -14.97 -15.48 -24.94
N LEU A 284 -15.18 -15.61 -23.63
CA LEU A 284 -15.98 -16.69 -23.06
C LEU A 284 -17.46 -16.55 -23.40
N PHE A 285 -17.98 -15.32 -23.48
CA PHE A 285 -19.34 -15.02 -23.90
C PHE A 285 -19.56 -15.38 -25.38
N ASP A 286 -18.60 -15.06 -26.26
CA ASP A 286 -18.65 -15.42 -27.67
C ASP A 286 -18.67 -16.94 -27.87
N LEU A 287 -17.86 -17.68 -27.10
CA LEU A 287 -17.90 -19.13 -27.07
C LEU A 287 -19.26 -19.68 -26.59
N ALA A 288 -19.84 -19.05 -25.59
CA ALA A 288 -21.14 -19.43 -25.05
C ALA A 288 -22.29 -19.16 -26.05
N ILE A 289 -22.20 -18.13 -26.88
CA ILE A 289 -23.14 -17.85 -27.97
C ILE A 289 -23.01 -18.88 -29.11
N ALA A 290 -21.78 -19.30 -29.43
CA ALA A 290 -21.48 -20.23 -30.51
C ALA A 290 -21.95 -21.67 -30.27
N ASP A 291 -22.83 -21.91 -29.32
CA ASP A 291 -23.50 -23.17 -29.01
C ASP A 291 -22.57 -24.29 -28.50
N GLN A 292 -21.48 -23.91 -27.83
CA GLN A 292 -20.55 -24.83 -27.19
C GLN A 292 -21.20 -25.53 -25.98
N SER A 293 -20.71 -26.68 -25.60
CA SER A 293 -21.15 -27.36 -24.37
C SER A 293 -20.63 -26.65 -23.14
N LEU A 294 -21.30 -26.79 -21.98
CA LEU A 294 -20.83 -26.22 -20.71
C LEU A 294 -19.40 -26.67 -20.40
N GLU A 295 -19.09 -27.97 -20.60
CA GLU A 295 -17.75 -28.53 -20.36
C GLU A 295 -16.67 -27.84 -21.21
N SER A 296 -16.99 -27.50 -22.47
CA SER A 296 -16.05 -26.77 -23.34
C SER A 296 -15.80 -25.34 -22.86
N ILE A 297 -16.82 -24.70 -22.34
CA ILE A 297 -16.72 -23.33 -21.81
C ILE A 297 -15.94 -23.32 -20.49
N GLU A 298 -16.15 -24.30 -19.61
CA GLU A 298 -15.38 -24.49 -18.38
C GLU A 298 -13.90 -24.71 -18.66
N GLN A 299 -13.56 -25.59 -19.62
CA GLN A 299 -12.18 -25.81 -20.05
C GLN A 299 -11.53 -24.55 -20.63
N ALA A 300 -12.29 -23.77 -21.39
CA ALA A 300 -11.81 -22.50 -21.93
C ALA A 300 -11.51 -21.50 -20.82
N ALA A 301 -12.39 -21.35 -19.83
CA ALA A 301 -12.18 -20.48 -18.69
C ALA A 301 -10.93 -20.86 -17.88
N GLN A 302 -10.76 -22.14 -17.57
CA GLN A 302 -9.59 -22.65 -16.87
C GLN A 302 -8.29 -22.40 -17.66
N THR A 303 -8.33 -22.60 -18.98
CA THR A 303 -7.18 -22.35 -19.85
C THR A 303 -6.79 -20.86 -19.84
N MET A 304 -7.76 -19.95 -19.86
CA MET A 304 -7.54 -18.51 -19.81
C MET A 304 -6.91 -18.07 -18.48
N ILE A 305 -7.32 -18.67 -17.35
CA ILE A 305 -6.75 -18.38 -16.02
C ILE A 305 -5.29 -18.88 -15.97
N VAL A 306 -5.01 -20.09 -16.44
CA VAL A 306 -3.64 -20.65 -16.45
C VAL A 306 -2.72 -19.80 -17.32
N GLN A 307 -3.16 -19.39 -18.51
CA GLN A 307 -2.38 -18.55 -19.41
C GLN A 307 -2.09 -17.15 -18.83
N SER A 308 -2.99 -16.63 -18.00
CA SER A 308 -2.76 -15.36 -17.28
C SER A 308 -1.72 -15.51 -16.16
N SER A 309 -1.61 -16.71 -15.58
CA SER A 309 -0.64 -17.03 -14.54
C SER A 309 0.76 -17.34 -15.09
N ASP A 310 0.84 -17.79 -16.35
CA ASP A 310 2.08 -18.21 -17.03
C ASP A 310 2.68 -17.12 -17.94
N MET A 311 2.07 -15.94 -18.06
CA MET A 311 2.71 -14.84 -18.77
C MET A 311 3.93 -14.39 -17.96
N PRO A 312 5.16 -14.63 -18.42
CA PRO A 312 6.34 -14.07 -17.77
C PRO A 312 6.18 -12.55 -17.86
N THR A 313 6.28 -11.89 -16.74
CA THR A 313 6.47 -10.44 -16.66
C THR A 313 7.64 -10.12 -17.58
N VAL A 314 7.34 -9.63 -18.77
CA VAL A 314 8.38 -9.22 -19.71
C VAL A 314 9.14 -8.08 -19.03
N VAL A 315 10.38 -8.36 -18.77
CA VAL A 315 11.44 -7.57 -18.15
C VAL A 315 11.51 -6.14 -18.69
#